data_ad440fd7d8e1ebd8e4f66f1c24940aa1
#
_entry.id   ad440fd7d8e1ebd8e4f66f1c24940aa1
#
_cell.length_a   1.000
_cell.length_b   1.000
_cell.length_c   1.000
_cell.angle_alpha   90.00
_cell.angle_beta   90.00
_cell.angle_gamma   90.00
#
_symmetry.space_group_name_H-M   'P 1'
#
loop_
_entity.id
_entity.type
_entity.pdbx_description
1 polymer ?
#
loop_
_entity_poly.entity_id
_entity_poly.type
_entity_poly.pdbx_seq_one_letter_code
_entity_poly.pdbx_strand_id
1 'polypeptide(L)'
;MSYEYITEHNTVKFGYGVLGTHGQNHPQEIIIHHWGSEGQSFMGVVNWLCGDNSGGSAHYVVEDGKVACLANCEDATWHAGDAYVNQHSIGIECRPECTDGDFRTVAELIADIWKVYGKLPLRGHKDVVATGCPGKYYSRLGELYKLAEKFYSGEKVNPTVLHKVQLGAFSNKANAEKLLKELKTKGYDGFIVSGEPSKAEPRPKKKSVNELAREVLNGEWGNGQERIDRLSKAGYNPQAVQDEVNRLVG
;
A
#
# COMPACT_ATOMS: atom_id res chain seq x y z
N MET A 1 8.60 -9.72 13.36
CA MET A 1 8.63 -9.33 11.93
C MET A 1 7.35 -9.82 11.27
N SER A 2 6.65 -8.95 10.57
CA SER A 2 5.42 -9.33 9.83
C SER A 2 5.70 -9.59 8.35
N TYR A 3 6.97 -9.52 7.93
CA TYR A 3 7.42 -9.72 6.55
C TYR A 3 8.26 -10.99 6.40
N GLU A 4 8.29 -11.54 5.18
CA GLU A 4 9.22 -12.57 4.75
C GLU A 4 10.63 -11.98 4.67
N TYR A 5 11.59 -12.59 5.34
CA TYR A 5 12.99 -12.14 5.35
C TYR A 5 13.87 -13.10 4.55
N ILE A 6 14.38 -12.63 3.42
CA ILE A 6 15.11 -13.42 2.42
C ILE A 6 16.60 -13.11 2.52
N THR A 7 17.43 -14.14 2.69
CA THR A 7 18.89 -14.02 2.89
C THR A 7 19.74 -14.85 1.92
N GLU A 8 19.12 -15.51 0.95
CA GLU A 8 19.82 -16.39 0.01
C GLU A 8 20.55 -15.63 -1.11
N HIS A 9 20.37 -14.31 -1.19
CA HIS A 9 20.96 -13.46 -2.21
C HIS A 9 21.95 -12.48 -1.60
N ASN A 10 23.17 -12.47 -2.12
CA ASN A 10 24.20 -11.56 -1.62
C ASN A 10 24.75 -10.72 -2.76
N THR A 11 24.93 -9.43 -2.54
CA THR A 11 25.68 -8.60 -3.49
C THR A 11 27.17 -8.92 -3.43
N VAL A 12 27.81 -8.83 -4.58
CA VAL A 12 29.28 -8.96 -4.68
C VAL A 12 29.99 -7.60 -4.64
N LYS A 13 29.23 -6.52 -4.59
CA LYS A 13 29.74 -5.13 -4.65
C LYS A 13 29.58 -4.44 -3.31
N PHE A 14 30.53 -4.72 -2.42
CA PHE A 14 30.64 -4.04 -1.14
C PHE A 14 32.10 -3.85 -0.77
N GLY A 15 32.36 -2.85 0.05
CA GLY A 15 33.67 -2.59 0.66
C GLY A 15 33.71 -2.94 2.13
N TYR A 16 34.87 -2.74 2.76
CA TYR A 16 34.96 -2.88 4.19
C TYR A 16 34.19 -1.75 4.88
N GLY A 17 33.41 -2.15 5.79
CA GLY A 17 32.69 -1.56 6.89
C GLY A 17 32.25 -0.14 6.82
N VAL A 18 31.13 0.09 7.34
CA VAL A 18 30.68 1.38 7.82
C VAL A 18 31.78 1.87 8.79
N LEU A 19 32.38 3.03 8.50
CA LEU A 19 33.55 3.57 9.21
C LEU A 19 34.89 2.83 8.97
N GLY A 20 34.97 1.98 7.94
CA GLY A 20 36.23 1.37 7.49
C GLY A 20 36.75 0.17 8.27
N THR A 21 35.97 -0.33 9.24
CA THR A 21 36.33 -1.50 10.05
C THR A 21 35.20 -2.50 10.10
N HIS A 22 35.38 -3.65 9.47
CA HIS A 22 34.37 -4.68 9.39
C HIS A 22 33.97 -5.19 10.79
N GLY A 23 32.65 -5.20 11.08
CA GLY A 23 32.07 -5.75 12.31
C GLY A 23 32.35 -4.98 13.60
N GLN A 24 32.95 -3.80 13.57
CA GLN A 24 33.28 -3.03 14.78
C GLN A 24 32.63 -1.65 14.86
N ASN A 25 32.04 -1.14 13.77
CA ASN A 25 31.45 0.19 13.72
C ASN A 25 29.97 0.12 13.33
N HIS A 26 29.20 1.05 13.90
CA HIS A 26 27.77 1.15 13.61
C HIS A 26 27.50 2.13 12.48
N PRO A 27 26.51 1.88 11.61
CA PRO A 27 26.02 2.86 10.67
C PRO A 27 25.47 4.10 11.39
N GLN A 28 25.61 5.27 10.76
CA GLN A 28 25.21 6.54 11.36
C GLN A 28 23.86 7.03 10.85
N GLU A 29 23.41 6.54 9.70
CA GLU A 29 22.15 6.93 9.08
C GLU A 29 21.60 5.84 8.16
N ILE A 30 20.33 5.99 7.74
CA ILE A 30 19.69 5.15 6.76
C ILE A 30 19.35 6.01 5.54
N ILE A 31 19.77 5.60 4.35
CA ILE A 31 19.44 6.24 3.09
C ILE A 31 18.29 5.48 2.43
N ILE A 32 17.18 6.17 2.21
CA ILE A 32 16.01 5.63 1.53
C ILE A 32 16.17 5.86 0.03
N HIS A 33 16.02 4.78 -0.72
CA HIS A 33 16.03 4.75 -2.18
C HIS A 33 14.70 4.22 -2.69
N HIS A 34 14.47 4.33 -3.99
CA HIS A 34 13.56 3.51 -4.75
C HIS A 34 14.31 2.88 -5.92
N TRP A 35 14.02 1.64 -6.22
CA TRP A 35 14.60 1.00 -7.41
C TRP A 35 13.93 1.51 -8.70
N GLY A 36 14.69 1.68 -9.75
CA GLY A 36 14.30 1.90 -11.14
C GLY A 36 12.91 2.49 -11.39
N SER A 37 12.01 1.68 -11.93
CA SER A 37 10.68 2.08 -12.40
C SER A 37 9.56 1.24 -11.76
N GLU A 38 8.37 1.79 -11.73
CA GLU A 38 7.15 1.05 -11.35
C GLU A 38 6.96 -0.19 -12.24
N GLY A 39 6.38 -1.25 -11.68
CA GLY A 39 6.10 -2.50 -12.38
C GLY A 39 7.28 -3.47 -12.48
N GLN A 40 8.47 -3.12 -12.02
CA GLN A 40 9.59 -4.07 -11.94
C GLN A 40 9.34 -5.11 -10.85
N SER A 41 9.73 -6.36 -11.12
CA SER A 41 9.56 -7.42 -10.12
C SER A 41 10.63 -7.34 -9.04
N PHE A 42 10.24 -7.59 -7.80
CA PHE A 42 11.11 -7.64 -6.63
C PHE A 42 12.35 -8.52 -6.86
N MET A 43 12.16 -9.77 -7.26
CA MET A 43 13.27 -10.69 -7.53
C MET A 43 14.12 -10.26 -8.71
N GLY A 44 13.55 -9.56 -9.70
CA GLY A 44 14.33 -8.97 -10.81
C GLY A 44 15.31 -7.91 -10.30
N VAL A 45 14.88 -7.06 -9.36
CA VAL A 45 15.73 -6.04 -8.72
C VAL A 45 16.78 -6.70 -7.82
N VAL A 46 16.39 -7.67 -6.99
CA VAL A 46 17.32 -8.44 -6.14
C VAL A 46 18.42 -9.07 -7.00
N ASN A 47 18.06 -9.79 -8.05
CA ASN A 47 19.03 -10.43 -8.94
C ASN A 47 19.92 -9.42 -9.68
N TRP A 48 19.37 -8.26 -10.06
CA TRP A 48 20.16 -7.19 -10.66
C TRP A 48 21.22 -6.65 -9.70
N LEU A 49 20.84 -6.30 -8.46
CA LEU A 49 21.76 -5.74 -7.45
C LEU A 49 22.80 -6.74 -6.97
N CYS A 50 22.52 -8.04 -7.07
CA CYS A 50 23.47 -9.11 -6.78
C CYS A 50 24.37 -9.48 -7.98
N GLY A 51 24.01 -9.03 -9.19
CA GLY A 51 24.74 -9.38 -10.42
C GLY A 51 25.99 -8.54 -10.65
N ASP A 52 26.97 -9.12 -11.39
CA ASP A 52 28.23 -8.47 -11.70
C ASP A 52 28.10 -7.17 -12.52
N ASN A 53 27.02 -7.04 -13.27
CA ASN A 53 26.75 -5.92 -14.18
C ASN A 53 25.95 -4.78 -13.53
N SER A 54 25.56 -4.87 -12.25
CA SER A 54 24.87 -3.78 -11.57
C SER A 54 25.79 -2.57 -11.42
N GLY A 55 25.27 -1.37 -11.58
CA GLY A 55 25.99 -0.11 -11.37
C GLY A 55 26.22 0.24 -9.90
N GLY A 56 25.58 -0.48 -8.98
CA GLY A 56 25.62 -0.26 -7.53
C GLY A 56 25.15 -1.50 -6.77
N SER A 57 24.98 -1.33 -5.46
CA SER A 57 24.47 -2.35 -4.55
C SER A 57 23.66 -1.69 -3.43
N ALA A 58 22.97 -2.47 -2.62
CA ALA A 58 22.22 -1.99 -1.45
C ALA A 58 22.27 -3.04 -0.34
N HIS A 59 21.94 -2.65 0.89
CA HIS A 59 21.81 -3.61 1.99
C HIS A 59 20.48 -4.35 1.91
N TYR A 60 19.41 -3.64 1.56
CA TYR A 60 18.07 -4.21 1.53
C TYR A 60 17.30 -3.82 0.28
N VAL A 61 16.45 -4.74 -0.16
CA VAL A 61 15.37 -4.50 -1.14
C VAL A 61 14.05 -4.80 -0.45
N VAL A 62 13.05 -3.92 -0.57
CA VAL A 62 11.80 -4.00 0.19
C VAL A 62 10.58 -3.77 -0.68
N GLU A 63 9.62 -4.70 -0.60
CA GLU A 63 8.25 -4.52 -1.07
C GLU A 63 7.24 -4.96 0.00
N ASP A 64 5.95 -4.81 -0.26
CA ASP A 64 4.89 -5.22 0.67
C ASP A 64 5.06 -6.66 1.16
N GLY A 65 5.28 -6.80 2.45
CA GLY A 65 5.45 -8.09 3.12
C GLY A 65 6.76 -8.83 2.83
N LYS A 66 7.75 -8.22 2.13
CA LYS A 66 9.03 -8.88 1.81
C LYS A 66 10.22 -7.95 1.97
N VAL A 67 11.29 -8.51 2.50
CA VAL A 67 12.61 -7.88 2.66
C VAL A 67 13.68 -8.86 2.21
N ALA A 68 14.51 -8.48 1.24
CA ALA A 68 15.74 -9.19 0.91
C ALA A 68 16.94 -8.45 1.52
N CYS A 69 17.75 -9.16 2.30
CA CYS A 69 19.03 -8.68 2.82
C CYS A 69 20.14 -9.13 1.86
N LEU A 70 20.85 -8.16 1.28
CA LEU A 70 21.88 -8.41 0.26
C LEU A 70 23.30 -8.22 0.77
N ALA A 71 23.49 -7.53 1.89
CA ALA A 71 24.76 -7.31 2.56
C ALA A 71 24.53 -7.07 4.07
N ASN A 72 25.57 -7.32 4.88
CA ASN A 72 25.52 -6.95 6.29
C ASN A 72 25.50 -5.42 6.44
N CYS A 73 24.83 -4.92 7.48
CA CYS A 73 24.77 -3.48 7.73
C CYS A 73 26.13 -2.85 8.08
N GLU A 74 27.09 -3.66 8.49
CA GLU A 74 28.47 -3.23 8.77
C GLU A 74 29.35 -3.14 7.51
N ASP A 75 28.90 -3.67 6.40
CA ASP A 75 29.61 -3.60 5.11
C ASP A 75 29.15 -2.36 4.33
N ALA A 76 30.09 -1.70 3.64
CA ALA A 76 29.76 -0.55 2.80
C ALA A 76 29.19 -1.04 1.46
N THR A 77 27.92 -0.78 1.17
CA THR A 77 27.34 -0.99 -0.15
C THR A 77 27.44 0.27 -1.01
N TRP A 78 27.44 0.12 -2.33
CA TRP A 78 27.63 1.24 -3.27
C TRP A 78 26.28 1.76 -3.76
N HIS A 79 25.55 2.46 -2.87
CA HIS A 79 24.18 2.90 -3.12
C HIS A 79 24.04 4.43 -3.25
N ALA A 80 24.89 5.22 -2.56
CA ALA A 80 24.62 6.64 -2.37
C ALA A 80 25.31 7.56 -3.40
N GLY A 81 26.20 7.00 -4.26
CA GLY A 81 27.00 7.81 -5.17
C GLY A 81 28.08 8.68 -4.50
N ASP A 82 28.23 8.54 -3.19
CA ASP A 82 29.24 9.23 -2.36
C ASP A 82 29.95 8.20 -1.48
N ALA A 83 31.28 8.22 -1.50
CA ALA A 83 32.08 7.20 -0.81
C ALA A 83 31.97 7.30 0.73
N TYR A 84 31.87 8.51 1.27
CA TYR A 84 31.71 8.69 2.70
C TYR A 84 30.34 8.17 3.18
N VAL A 85 29.27 8.54 2.46
CA VAL A 85 27.91 8.09 2.79
C VAL A 85 27.77 6.58 2.64
N ASN A 86 28.33 5.97 1.58
CA ASN A 86 28.36 4.51 1.41
C ASN A 86 29.01 3.79 2.60
N GLN A 87 30.03 4.39 3.22
CA GLN A 87 30.75 3.81 4.36
C GLN A 87 30.08 4.09 5.72
N HIS A 88 29.08 4.95 5.78
CA HIS A 88 28.50 5.41 7.06
C HIS A 88 26.97 5.22 7.11
N SER A 89 26.39 4.55 6.13
CA SER A 89 24.92 4.40 6.06
C SER A 89 24.46 3.02 5.65
N ILE A 90 23.18 2.77 5.90
CA ILE A 90 22.45 1.60 5.40
C ILE A 90 21.56 2.05 4.25
N GLY A 91 21.75 1.48 3.05
CA GLY A 91 20.91 1.76 1.88
C GLY A 91 19.74 0.77 1.79
N ILE A 92 18.51 1.31 1.67
CA ILE A 92 17.28 0.54 1.51
C ILE A 92 16.64 0.91 0.18
N GLU A 93 16.56 -0.05 -0.75
CA GLU A 93 15.86 0.07 -2.01
C GLU A 93 14.39 -0.32 -1.83
N CYS A 94 13.52 0.66 -1.94
CA CYS A 94 12.08 0.52 -1.74
C CYS A 94 11.35 0.42 -3.08
N ARG A 95 10.21 -0.26 -3.09
CA ARG A 95 9.35 -0.34 -4.26
C ARG A 95 8.84 1.04 -4.66
N PRO A 96 9.00 1.48 -5.94
CA PRO A 96 8.65 2.85 -6.39
C PRO A 96 7.18 3.21 -6.25
N GLU A 97 6.28 2.23 -6.30
CA GLU A 97 4.83 2.41 -6.14
C GLU A 97 4.49 3.05 -4.80
N CYS A 98 5.28 2.77 -3.75
CA CYS A 98 5.12 3.32 -2.40
C CYS A 98 3.69 3.12 -1.87
N THR A 99 3.15 1.90 -2.06
CA THR A 99 1.85 1.54 -1.49
C THR A 99 1.91 1.59 0.04
N ASP A 100 0.77 1.58 0.69
CA ASP A 100 0.73 1.53 2.16
C ASP A 100 1.39 0.27 2.72
N GLY A 101 1.31 -0.85 2.01
CA GLY A 101 2.01 -2.09 2.36
C GLY A 101 3.52 -1.97 2.22
N ASP A 102 4.01 -1.41 1.10
CA ASP A 102 5.43 -1.12 0.91
C ASP A 102 5.95 -0.22 2.02
N PHE A 103 5.26 0.89 2.26
CA PHE A 103 5.61 1.90 3.26
C PHE A 103 5.66 1.33 4.68
N ARG A 104 4.69 0.47 5.01
CA ARG A 104 4.64 -0.23 6.29
C ARG A 104 5.82 -1.19 6.46
N THR A 105 6.14 -1.99 5.43
CA THR A 105 7.24 -2.97 5.48
C THR A 105 8.58 -2.25 5.64
N VAL A 106 8.79 -1.14 4.93
CA VAL A 106 9.99 -0.30 5.10
C VAL A 106 10.09 0.24 6.52
N ALA A 107 8.99 0.74 7.10
CA ALA A 107 8.99 1.25 8.48
C ALA A 107 9.28 0.16 9.52
N GLU A 108 8.76 -1.06 9.31
CA GLU A 108 9.04 -2.19 10.21
C GLU A 108 10.51 -2.62 10.12
N LEU A 109 11.09 -2.70 8.90
CA LEU A 109 12.52 -2.95 8.71
C LEU A 109 13.39 -1.89 9.41
N ILE A 110 13.06 -0.61 9.26
CA ILE A 110 13.78 0.48 9.94
C ILE A 110 13.74 0.28 11.45
N ALA A 111 12.60 -0.08 12.00
CA ALA A 111 12.46 -0.36 13.43
C ALA A 111 13.32 -1.55 13.87
N ASP A 112 13.42 -2.59 13.04
CA ASP A 112 14.26 -3.76 13.34
C ASP A 112 15.76 -3.39 13.26
N ILE A 113 16.17 -2.58 12.31
CA ILE A 113 17.54 -1.99 12.25
C ILE A 113 17.80 -1.17 13.52
N TRP A 114 16.88 -0.33 13.94
CA TRP A 114 17.03 0.49 15.15
C TRP A 114 17.16 -0.30 16.44
N LYS A 115 16.59 -1.50 16.52
CA LYS A 115 16.77 -2.39 17.68
C LYS A 115 18.22 -2.86 17.83
N VAL A 116 18.96 -2.92 16.73
CA VAL A 116 20.36 -3.34 16.71
C VAL A 116 21.31 -2.14 16.85
N TYR A 117 21.07 -1.08 16.08
CA TYR A 117 22.01 0.05 15.94
C TYR A 117 21.59 1.33 16.69
N GLY A 118 20.45 1.32 17.38
CA GLY A 118 19.84 2.53 17.91
C GLY A 118 19.09 3.31 16.84
N LYS A 119 18.38 4.36 17.24
CA LYS A 119 17.61 5.19 16.31
C LYS A 119 18.53 5.99 15.39
N LEU A 120 18.61 5.57 14.14
CA LEU A 120 19.34 6.24 13.08
C LEU A 120 18.43 7.24 12.34
N PRO A 121 18.93 8.42 11.95
CA PRO A 121 18.21 9.36 11.10
C PRO A 121 17.96 8.77 9.72
N LEU A 122 16.87 9.24 9.06
CA LEU A 122 16.53 8.90 7.69
C LEU A 122 16.86 10.07 6.76
N ARG A 123 17.50 9.76 5.63
CA ARG A 123 17.70 10.71 4.52
C ARG A 123 17.24 10.08 3.21
N GLY A 124 16.84 10.89 2.26
CA GLY A 124 16.61 10.44 0.89
C GLY A 124 17.89 10.49 0.06
N HIS A 125 18.03 9.62 -0.94
CA HIS A 125 19.20 9.63 -1.83
C HIS A 125 19.46 11.02 -2.45
N LYS A 126 18.42 11.78 -2.78
CA LYS A 126 18.55 13.14 -3.31
C LYS A 126 19.15 14.15 -2.34
N ASP A 127 19.27 13.85 -1.05
CA ASP A 127 19.98 14.68 -0.07
C ASP A 127 21.49 14.47 -0.13
N VAL A 128 21.94 13.46 -0.87
CA VAL A 128 23.36 13.09 -1.05
C VAL A 128 23.85 13.54 -2.41
N VAL A 129 23.11 13.16 -3.48
CA VAL A 129 23.45 13.49 -4.87
C VAL A 129 22.23 13.99 -5.63
N ALA A 130 22.47 14.70 -6.74
CA ALA A 130 21.38 15.19 -7.60
C ALA A 130 20.68 14.01 -8.32
N THR A 131 19.52 13.61 -7.82
CA THR A 131 18.71 12.50 -8.35
C THR A 131 17.22 12.68 -8.06
N GLY A 132 16.36 11.97 -8.79
CA GLY A 132 14.94 11.85 -8.49
C GLY A 132 14.61 10.86 -7.36
N CYS A 133 15.54 9.98 -7.00
CA CYS A 133 15.41 9.00 -5.92
C CYS A 133 15.38 9.71 -4.55
N PRO A 134 14.52 9.33 -3.60
CA PRO A 134 13.66 8.14 -3.56
C PRO A 134 12.20 8.37 -4.02
N GLY A 135 11.96 9.28 -4.94
CA GLY A 135 10.64 9.48 -5.54
C GLY A 135 9.55 9.82 -4.51
N LYS A 136 8.47 9.03 -4.48
CA LYS A 136 7.31 9.24 -3.59
C LYS A 136 7.66 9.18 -2.10
N TYR A 137 8.71 8.46 -1.72
CA TYR A 137 9.15 8.38 -0.32
C TYR A 137 9.71 9.69 0.22
N TYR A 138 10.28 10.53 -0.64
CA TYR A 138 10.98 11.73 -0.18
C TYR A 138 10.09 12.67 0.66
N SER A 139 8.92 13.00 0.16
CA SER A 139 7.97 13.86 0.89
C SER A 139 7.38 13.21 2.14
N ARG A 140 7.56 11.91 2.29
CA ARG A 140 7.00 11.10 3.38
C ARG A 140 8.05 10.60 4.38
N LEU A 141 9.31 11.03 4.28
CA LEU A 141 10.37 10.58 5.20
C LEU A 141 10.04 10.82 6.67
N GLY A 142 9.44 11.97 7.01
CA GLY A 142 9.00 12.25 8.37
C GLY A 142 7.83 11.36 8.85
N GLU A 143 6.93 10.97 7.94
CA GLU A 143 5.87 10.00 8.22
C GLU A 143 6.45 8.60 8.42
N LEU A 144 7.41 8.21 7.56
CA LEU A 144 8.12 6.94 7.64
C LEU A 144 8.86 6.79 8.97
N TYR A 145 9.56 7.84 9.40
CA TYR A 145 10.24 7.87 10.68
C TYR A 145 9.28 7.65 11.85
N LYS A 146 8.16 8.38 11.87
CA LYS A 146 7.14 8.25 12.93
C LYS A 146 6.50 6.85 12.94
N LEU A 147 6.29 6.26 11.77
CA LEU A 147 5.74 4.91 11.69
C LEU A 147 6.76 3.87 12.20
N ALA A 148 8.04 4.03 11.86
CA ALA A 148 9.11 3.20 12.39
C ALA A 148 9.23 3.33 13.92
N GLU A 149 9.04 4.53 14.48
CA GLU A 149 9.01 4.74 15.94
C GLU A 149 7.92 3.92 16.64
N LYS A 150 6.74 3.83 16.03
CA LYS A 150 5.65 3.00 16.57
C LYS A 150 6.01 1.52 16.59
N PHE A 151 6.59 1.00 15.52
CA PHE A 151 7.10 -0.38 15.49
C PHE A 151 8.23 -0.59 16.50
N TYR A 152 9.14 0.37 16.60
CA TYR A 152 10.27 0.30 17.54
C TYR A 152 9.82 0.28 19.01
N SER A 153 8.81 1.07 19.35
CA SER A 153 8.24 1.12 20.72
C SER A 153 7.36 -0.09 21.05
N GLY A 154 7.08 -0.97 20.08
CA GLY A 154 6.16 -2.09 20.24
C GLY A 154 4.69 -1.70 20.24
N GLU A 155 4.37 -0.48 19.84
CA GLU A 155 2.98 -0.05 19.64
C GLU A 155 2.33 -0.93 18.56
N LYS A 156 1.10 -1.42 18.84
CA LYS A 156 0.33 -2.17 17.84
C LYS A 156 -0.05 -1.24 16.69
N VAL A 157 0.75 -1.27 15.64
CA VAL A 157 0.38 -0.62 14.38
C VAL A 157 -0.68 -1.49 13.74
N ASN A 158 -1.94 -1.06 13.82
CA ASN A 158 -3.02 -1.74 13.10
C ASN A 158 -2.66 -1.77 11.61
N PRO A 159 -2.86 -2.93 10.94
CA PRO A 159 -2.77 -2.92 9.48
C PRO A 159 -3.70 -1.83 8.96
N THR A 160 -3.28 -1.12 7.93
CA THR A 160 -4.13 -0.14 7.24
C THR A 160 -5.50 -0.76 7.08
N VAL A 161 -6.55 -0.08 7.56
CA VAL A 161 -7.91 -0.60 7.46
C VAL A 161 -8.24 -0.65 5.97
N LEU A 162 -8.11 -1.83 5.39
CA LEU A 162 -8.51 -2.06 4.00
C LEU A 162 -10.04 -1.94 3.94
N HIS A 163 -10.51 -0.80 3.43
CA HIS A 163 -11.91 -0.66 3.09
C HIS A 163 -12.19 -1.49 1.83
N LYS A 164 -12.79 -2.68 2.02
CA LYS A 164 -13.18 -3.53 0.91
C LYS A 164 -14.48 -3.01 0.32
N VAL A 165 -14.47 -2.69 -0.96
CA VAL A 165 -15.69 -2.44 -1.72
C VAL A 165 -16.09 -3.76 -2.39
N GLN A 166 -17.20 -4.36 -1.93
CA GLN A 166 -17.75 -5.56 -2.55
C GLN A 166 -18.72 -5.16 -3.65
N LEU A 167 -18.36 -5.42 -4.91
CA LEU A 167 -19.16 -5.05 -6.08
C LEU A 167 -20.20 -6.10 -6.48
N GLY A 168 -20.16 -7.30 -5.87
CA GLY A 168 -21.13 -8.35 -6.11
C GLY A 168 -20.82 -9.63 -5.32
N ALA A 169 -21.82 -10.48 -5.18
CA ALA A 169 -21.69 -11.86 -4.70
C ALA A 169 -22.37 -12.78 -5.71
N PHE A 170 -21.67 -13.78 -6.21
CA PHE A 170 -22.13 -14.66 -7.26
C PHE A 170 -22.04 -16.11 -6.80
N SER A 171 -23.12 -16.87 -6.98
CA SER A 171 -23.11 -18.33 -6.79
C SER A 171 -22.37 -19.07 -7.92
N ASN A 172 -22.22 -18.42 -9.08
CA ASN A 172 -21.51 -18.96 -10.23
C ASN A 172 -20.20 -18.15 -10.47
N LYS A 173 -19.08 -18.86 -10.42
CA LYS A 173 -17.74 -18.27 -10.61
C LYS A 173 -17.59 -17.54 -11.95
N ALA A 174 -18.14 -18.09 -13.03
CA ALA A 174 -18.05 -17.47 -14.36
C ALA A 174 -18.70 -16.06 -14.42
N ASN A 175 -19.76 -15.82 -13.64
CA ASN A 175 -20.39 -14.51 -13.56
C ASN A 175 -19.50 -13.50 -12.79
N ALA A 176 -18.79 -13.95 -11.77
CA ALA A 176 -17.81 -13.13 -11.05
C ALA A 176 -16.62 -12.76 -11.97
N GLU A 177 -16.12 -13.75 -12.73
CA GLU A 177 -15.02 -13.55 -13.68
C GLU A 177 -15.41 -12.58 -14.81
N LYS A 178 -16.65 -12.67 -15.29
CA LYS A 178 -17.18 -11.73 -16.29
C LYS A 178 -17.18 -10.28 -15.77
N LEU A 179 -17.72 -10.06 -14.56
CA LEU A 179 -17.72 -8.73 -13.95
C LEU A 179 -16.28 -8.22 -13.72
N LEU A 180 -15.39 -9.07 -13.23
CA LEU A 180 -13.98 -8.69 -13.03
C LEU A 180 -13.32 -8.28 -14.34
N LYS A 181 -13.57 -8.98 -15.44
CA LYS A 181 -13.07 -8.62 -16.76
C LYS A 181 -13.61 -7.26 -17.22
N GLU A 182 -14.90 -6.99 -17.04
CA GLU A 182 -15.52 -5.70 -17.37
C GLU A 182 -14.90 -4.55 -16.53
N LEU A 183 -14.62 -4.78 -15.25
CA LEU A 183 -13.99 -3.77 -14.39
C LEU A 183 -12.56 -3.48 -14.84
N LYS A 184 -11.78 -4.50 -15.18
CA LYS A 184 -10.41 -4.34 -15.70
C LYS A 184 -10.37 -3.54 -17.00
N THR A 185 -11.33 -3.70 -17.90
CA THR A 185 -11.40 -2.88 -19.14
C THR A 185 -11.70 -1.41 -18.84
N LYS A 186 -12.25 -1.09 -17.67
CA LYS A 186 -12.53 0.28 -17.20
C LYS A 186 -11.41 0.83 -16.31
N GLY A 187 -10.26 0.14 -16.19
CA GLY A 187 -9.12 0.58 -15.42
C GLY A 187 -9.18 0.26 -13.91
N TYR A 188 -10.15 -0.54 -13.46
CA TYR A 188 -10.22 -0.99 -12.08
C TYR A 188 -9.50 -2.33 -11.90
N ASP A 189 -8.59 -2.43 -10.94
CA ASP A 189 -8.01 -3.72 -10.56
C ASP A 189 -8.84 -4.40 -9.48
N GLY A 190 -8.79 -5.73 -9.44
CA GLY A 190 -9.55 -6.51 -8.47
C GLY A 190 -9.29 -8.00 -8.60
N PHE A 191 -9.78 -8.74 -7.62
CA PHE A 191 -9.68 -10.20 -7.58
C PHE A 191 -10.95 -10.81 -7.01
N ILE A 192 -11.17 -12.11 -7.30
CA ILE A 192 -12.29 -12.87 -6.79
C ILE A 192 -11.84 -13.55 -5.49
N VAL A 193 -12.60 -13.32 -4.41
CA VAL A 193 -12.46 -14.05 -3.16
C VAL A 193 -13.48 -15.17 -3.14
N SER A 194 -13.02 -16.41 -3.06
CA SER A 194 -13.88 -17.56 -2.80
C SER A 194 -13.98 -17.77 -1.29
N GLY A 195 -15.18 -17.81 -0.74
CA GLY A 195 -15.41 -18.00 0.69
C GLY A 195 -16.86 -18.35 0.97
N GLU A 196 -17.15 -18.83 2.18
CA GLU A 196 -18.50 -18.94 2.66
C GLU A 196 -19.20 -17.59 2.58
N PRO A 197 -20.50 -17.54 2.23
CA PRO A 197 -21.24 -16.29 2.24
C PRO A 197 -21.13 -15.71 3.65
N SER A 198 -20.42 -14.59 3.80
CA SER A 198 -20.46 -13.84 5.05
C SER A 198 -21.94 -13.62 5.36
N LYS A 199 -22.35 -13.74 6.62
CA LYS A 199 -23.66 -13.27 7.07
C LYS A 199 -23.71 -11.75 6.82
N ALA A 200 -23.95 -11.39 5.57
CA ALA A 200 -24.28 -10.01 5.22
C ALA A 200 -25.54 -9.69 6.01
N GLU A 201 -25.53 -8.63 6.78
CA GLU A 201 -26.77 -8.08 7.31
C GLU A 201 -27.75 -7.97 6.14
N PRO A 202 -28.99 -8.41 6.30
CA PRO A 202 -29.96 -8.35 5.23
C PRO A 202 -30.07 -6.89 4.77
N ARG A 203 -29.67 -6.62 3.53
CA ARG A 203 -29.93 -5.29 2.94
C ARG A 203 -31.42 -5.02 3.15
N PRO A 204 -31.80 -3.85 3.67
CA PRO A 204 -33.21 -3.50 3.75
C PRO A 204 -33.79 -3.69 2.36
N LYS A 205 -34.81 -4.54 2.27
CA LYS A 205 -35.49 -4.81 0.99
C LYS A 205 -35.92 -3.46 0.44
N LYS A 206 -35.47 -3.10 -0.76
CA LYS A 206 -35.96 -1.89 -1.43
C LYS A 206 -37.49 -2.01 -1.52
N LYS A 207 -38.20 -1.01 -1.01
CA LYS A 207 -39.64 -0.92 -1.11
C LYS A 207 -40.07 -0.90 -2.57
N SER A 208 -41.19 -1.56 -2.87
CA SER A 208 -41.77 -1.52 -4.20
C SER A 208 -42.31 -0.11 -4.51
N VAL A 209 -42.48 0.21 -5.79
CA VAL A 209 -43.05 1.49 -6.22
C VAL A 209 -44.47 1.68 -5.63
N ASN A 210 -45.25 0.60 -5.51
CA ASN A 210 -46.58 0.66 -4.93
C ASN A 210 -46.55 0.95 -3.40
N GLU A 211 -45.62 0.37 -2.64
CA GLU A 211 -45.45 0.68 -1.22
C GLU A 211 -45.03 2.15 -1.06
N LEU A 212 -44.10 2.64 -1.85
CA LEU A 212 -43.69 4.03 -1.84
C LEU A 212 -44.79 5.00 -2.22
N ALA A 213 -45.60 4.66 -3.20
CA ALA A 213 -46.77 5.50 -3.59
C ALA A 213 -47.79 5.60 -2.43
N ARG A 214 -48.04 4.54 -1.69
CA ARG A 214 -48.89 4.57 -0.50
C ARG A 214 -48.30 5.43 0.61
N GLU A 215 -46.99 5.34 0.87
CA GLU A 215 -46.29 6.18 1.83
C GLU A 215 -46.32 7.67 1.43
N VAL A 216 -46.25 7.96 0.12
CA VAL A 216 -46.42 9.32 -0.39
C VAL A 216 -47.84 9.83 -0.11
N LEU A 217 -48.84 9.01 -0.33
CA LEU A 217 -50.23 9.37 -0.02
C LEU A 217 -50.49 9.59 1.47
N ASN A 218 -49.76 8.86 2.32
CA ASN A 218 -49.74 9.07 3.78
C ASN A 218 -48.91 10.27 4.26
N GLY A 219 -48.25 10.98 3.33
CA GLY A 219 -47.44 12.15 3.67
C GLY A 219 -46.04 11.88 4.20
N GLU A 220 -45.58 10.62 4.19
CA GLU A 220 -44.28 10.23 4.78
C GLU A 220 -43.05 10.77 4.02
N TRP A 221 -43.20 11.16 2.78
CA TRP A 221 -42.14 11.62 1.89
C TRP A 221 -42.10 13.14 1.67
N GLY A 222 -42.98 13.91 2.31
CA GLY A 222 -43.14 15.35 2.08
C GLY A 222 -43.82 15.68 0.74
N ASN A 223 -43.74 16.94 0.28
CA ASN A 223 -44.46 17.43 -0.89
C ASN A 223 -43.54 18.13 -1.90
N GLY A 224 -43.97 18.15 -3.16
CA GLY A 224 -43.27 18.88 -4.23
C GLY A 224 -41.80 18.48 -4.38
N GLN A 225 -40.90 19.47 -4.42
CA GLN A 225 -39.46 19.25 -4.61
C GLN A 225 -38.83 18.44 -3.47
N GLU A 226 -39.24 18.66 -2.24
CA GLU A 226 -38.73 17.89 -1.08
C GLU A 226 -38.93 16.38 -1.24
N ARG A 227 -40.11 15.98 -1.72
CA ARG A 227 -40.40 14.56 -2.00
C ARG A 227 -39.48 13.99 -3.08
N ILE A 228 -39.24 14.74 -4.16
CA ILE A 228 -38.34 14.34 -5.24
C ILE A 228 -36.94 14.11 -4.70
N ASP A 229 -36.43 15.05 -3.91
CA ASP A 229 -35.08 14.99 -3.33
C ASP A 229 -34.91 13.82 -2.36
N ARG A 230 -35.90 13.59 -1.48
CA ARG A 230 -35.88 12.50 -0.51
C ARG A 230 -35.91 11.12 -1.18
N LEU A 231 -36.79 10.93 -2.18
CA LEU A 231 -36.87 9.68 -2.94
C LEU A 231 -35.59 9.42 -3.73
N SER A 232 -35.03 10.45 -4.39
CA SER A 232 -33.77 10.36 -5.11
C SER A 232 -32.61 10.01 -4.20
N LYS A 233 -32.49 10.67 -3.05
CA LYS A 233 -31.46 10.41 -2.05
C LYS A 233 -31.56 8.98 -1.48
N ALA A 234 -32.76 8.44 -1.37
CA ALA A 234 -32.99 7.05 -0.95
C ALA A 234 -32.79 6.03 -2.10
N GLY A 235 -32.39 6.49 -3.29
CA GLY A 235 -32.09 5.64 -4.46
C GLY A 235 -33.33 5.07 -5.16
N TYR A 236 -34.46 5.77 -5.06
CA TYR A 236 -35.70 5.47 -5.79
C TYR A 236 -35.88 6.43 -6.98
N ASN A 237 -36.70 6.01 -7.95
CA ASN A 237 -37.08 6.87 -9.07
C ASN A 237 -38.36 7.67 -8.71
N PRO A 238 -38.25 9.00 -8.47
CA PRO A 238 -39.39 9.82 -8.04
C PRO A 238 -40.53 9.85 -9.07
N GLN A 239 -40.20 9.81 -10.38
CA GLN A 239 -41.20 9.82 -11.43
C GLN A 239 -42.04 8.55 -11.44
N ALA A 240 -41.41 7.39 -11.32
CA ALA A 240 -42.13 6.10 -11.23
C ALA A 240 -43.03 6.05 -10.00
N VAL A 241 -42.63 6.61 -8.88
CA VAL A 241 -43.45 6.71 -7.66
C VAL A 241 -44.61 7.65 -7.89
N GLN A 242 -44.42 8.80 -8.55
CA GLN A 242 -45.48 9.76 -8.86
C GLN A 242 -46.54 9.16 -9.83
N ASP A 243 -46.08 8.43 -10.84
CA ASP A 243 -46.97 7.77 -11.80
C ASP A 243 -47.87 6.76 -11.09
N GLU A 244 -47.34 6.01 -10.14
CA GLU A 244 -48.11 5.07 -9.32
C GLU A 244 -49.05 5.78 -8.33
N VAL A 245 -48.65 6.90 -7.75
CA VAL A 245 -49.53 7.75 -6.93
C VAL A 245 -50.72 8.20 -7.78
N ASN A 246 -50.47 8.73 -8.98
CA ASN A 246 -51.55 9.17 -9.88
C ASN A 246 -52.51 8.02 -10.25
N ARG A 247 -51.97 6.81 -10.47
CA ARG A 247 -52.77 5.61 -10.74
C ARG A 247 -53.65 5.18 -9.54
N LEU A 248 -53.19 5.44 -8.32
CA LEU A 248 -53.91 5.06 -7.11
C LEU A 248 -55.03 6.04 -6.73
N VAL A 249 -54.95 7.30 -7.17
CA VAL A 249 -55.91 8.37 -6.83
C VAL A 249 -56.81 8.82 -7.98
N GLY A 250 -56.53 8.39 -9.23
CA GLY A 250 -57.31 8.67 -10.44
C GLY A 250 -58.17 7.52 -10.80
#